data_d58c11e07163df8dcfc84357d93fff16
#
_entry.id   d58c11e07163df8dcfc84357d93fff16
#
_cell.length_a   1.000
_cell.length_b   1.000
_cell.length_c   1.000
_cell.angle_alpha   90.00
_cell.angle_beta   90.00
_cell.angle_gamma   90.00
#
_symmetry.space_group_name_H-M   'P 1'
#
loop_
_entity.id
_entity.type
_entity.pdbx_description
1 polymer ?
#
loop_
_entity_poly.entity_id
_entity_poly.type
_entity_poly.pdbx_seq_one_letter_code
_entity_poly.pdbx_strand_id
1 'polypeptide(L)'
;MGKHLVLWEVDQSRVPVDAKERGAAWSLLMEMVKKDIKAGITKDWGAFVGEINGYAIDEGTELEIGNTLMQYAPYVRFKTHPIASVAQVGDIIKKMSG
;
A
#
# COMPACT_ATOMS: atom_id res chain seq x y z
N MET A 1 11.19 -10.61 -7.56
CA MET A 1 10.02 -9.82 -7.18
C MET A 1 10.44 -8.65 -6.33
N GLY A 2 9.94 -7.50 -6.65
CA GLY A 2 10.30 -6.27 -5.95
C GLY A 2 9.45 -6.03 -4.72
N LYS A 3 10.05 -5.33 -3.77
CA LYS A 3 9.39 -4.86 -2.56
C LYS A 3 9.17 -3.36 -2.72
N HIS A 4 7.97 -2.90 -2.37
CA HIS A 4 7.59 -1.49 -2.49
C HIS A 4 7.03 -0.98 -1.18
N LEU A 5 7.44 0.22 -0.79
CA LEU A 5 6.75 0.97 0.25
C LEU A 5 5.59 1.69 -0.42
N VAL A 6 4.39 1.41 0.06
CA VAL A 6 3.17 2.05 -0.42
C VAL A 6 2.68 2.99 0.66
N LEU A 7 2.57 4.27 0.34
CA LEU A 7 1.96 5.26 1.21
C LEU A 7 0.56 5.51 0.68
N TRP A 8 -0.43 5.25 1.52
CA TRP A 8 -1.83 5.40 1.12
C TRP A 8 -2.50 6.55 1.87
N GLU A 9 -3.44 7.18 1.20
CA GLU A 9 -4.24 8.26 1.76
C GLU A 9 -5.66 8.14 1.24
N VAL A 10 -6.63 8.21 2.14
CA VAL A 10 -8.04 8.17 1.78
C VAL A 10 -8.46 9.51 1.21
N ASP A 11 -9.21 9.48 0.10
CA ASP A 11 -9.79 10.69 -0.47
C ASP A 11 -11.03 11.08 0.34
N GLN A 12 -10.89 12.10 1.18
CA GLN A 12 -11.97 12.57 2.05
C GLN A 12 -13.22 12.99 1.32
N SER A 13 -13.09 13.45 0.08
CA SER A 13 -14.25 13.86 -0.72
C SER A 13 -15.16 12.68 -1.07
N ARG A 14 -14.64 11.45 -0.94
CA ARG A 14 -15.37 10.22 -1.21
C ARG A 14 -15.86 9.51 0.04
N VAL A 15 -15.55 10.06 1.22
CA VAL A 15 -15.96 9.47 2.49
C VAL A 15 -17.35 9.97 2.87
N PRO A 16 -18.29 9.06 3.16
CA PRO A 16 -19.64 9.48 3.59
C PRO A 16 -19.59 10.29 4.89
N VAL A 17 -20.44 11.31 4.97
CA VAL A 17 -20.55 12.15 6.17
C VAL A 17 -21.25 11.40 7.30
N ASP A 18 -22.26 10.60 6.95
CA ASP A 18 -22.98 9.80 7.94
C ASP A 18 -22.07 8.75 8.56
N ALA A 19 -22.03 8.69 9.90
CA ALA A 19 -21.12 7.78 10.63
C ALA A 19 -21.37 6.32 10.30
N LYS A 20 -22.62 5.91 10.11
CA LYS A 20 -22.95 4.52 9.81
C LYS A 20 -22.50 4.11 8.41
N GLU A 21 -22.74 4.97 7.44
CA GLU A 21 -22.29 4.76 6.06
C GLU A 21 -20.76 4.79 5.97
N ARG A 22 -20.12 5.67 6.72
CA ARG A 22 -18.66 5.76 6.79
C ARG A 22 -18.06 4.48 7.36
N GLY A 23 -18.66 3.93 8.43
CA GLY A 23 -18.23 2.67 9.01
C GLY A 23 -18.35 1.52 8.04
N ALA A 24 -19.42 1.48 7.25
CA ALA A 24 -19.61 0.45 6.22
C ALA A 24 -18.54 0.56 5.12
N ALA A 25 -18.22 1.77 4.69
CA ALA A 25 -17.17 2.01 3.69
C ALA A 25 -15.79 1.60 4.20
N TRP A 26 -15.47 1.95 5.45
CA TRP A 26 -14.21 1.53 6.08
C TRP A 26 -14.12 0.00 6.18
N SER A 27 -15.20 -0.66 6.56
CA SER A 27 -15.24 -2.12 6.66
C SER A 27 -14.97 -2.77 5.31
N LEU A 28 -15.53 -2.23 4.24
CA LEU A 28 -15.31 -2.75 2.89
C LEU A 28 -13.83 -2.62 2.49
N LEU A 29 -13.23 -1.45 2.74
CA LEU A 29 -11.82 -1.24 2.44
C LEU A 29 -10.92 -2.19 3.25
N MET A 30 -11.26 -2.44 4.52
CA MET A 30 -10.50 -3.36 5.35
C MET A 30 -10.60 -4.81 4.87
N GLU A 31 -11.75 -5.21 4.34
CA GLU A 31 -11.88 -6.55 3.74
C GLU A 31 -10.97 -6.69 2.51
N MET A 32 -10.83 -5.64 1.72
CA MET A 32 -9.91 -5.63 0.58
C MET A 32 -8.46 -5.77 1.04
N VAL A 33 -8.07 -5.05 2.09
CA VAL A 33 -6.72 -5.13 2.67
C VAL A 33 -6.43 -6.54 3.18
N LYS A 34 -7.37 -7.14 3.90
CA LYS A 34 -7.23 -8.51 4.40
C LYS A 34 -7.05 -9.50 3.26
N LYS A 35 -7.77 -9.31 2.18
CA LYS A 35 -7.63 -10.16 0.98
C LYS A 35 -6.25 -10.04 0.37
N ASP A 36 -5.71 -8.83 0.28
CA ASP A 36 -4.37 -8.60 -0.26
C ASP A 36 -3.29 -9.20 0.62
N ILE A 37 -3.46 -9.14 1.94
CA ILE A 37 -2.56 -9.79 2.89
C ILE A 37 -2.60 -11.30 2.72
N LYS A 38 -3.79 -11.86 2.62
CA LYS A 38 -3.98 -13.31 2.43
C LYS A 38 -3.40 -13.79 1.11
N ALA A 39 -3.49 -12.98 0.08
CA ALA A 39 -2.93 -13.29 -1.24
C ALA A 39 -1.39 -13.22 -1.26
N GLY A 40 -0.78 -12.67 -0.23
CA GLY A 40 0.66 -12.55 -0.13
C GLY A 40 1.26 -11.36 -0.86
N ILE A 41 0.43 -10.46 -1.38
CA ILE A 41 0.90 -9.23 -2.01
C ILE A 41 1.31 -8.22 -0.94
N THR A 42 0.43 -8.01 0.05
CA THR A 42 0.70 -7.08 1.15
C THR A 42 1.34 -7.83 2.31
N LYS A 43 2.57 -7.48 2.65
CA LYS A 43 3.35 -8.14 3.71
C LYS A 43 3.22 -7.45 5.06
N ASP A 44 3.00 -6.15 5.05
CA ASP A 44 2.80 -5.35 6.25
C ASP A 44 1.88 -4.20 5.90
N TRP A 45 1.08 -3.78 6.84
CA TRP A 45 0.10 -2.73 6.62
C TRP A 45 -0.18 -2.02 7.94
N GLY A 46 -0.32 -0.71 7.90
CA GLY A 46 -0.68 0.05 9.08
C GLY A 46 -1.34 1.38 8.72
N ALA A 47 -2.16 1.84 9.64
CA ALA A 47 -2.76 3.17 9.57
C ALA A 47 -2.07 4.07 10.58
N PHE A 48 -1.80 5.30 10.19
CA PHE A 48 -1.23 6.28 11.12
C PHE A 48 -2.34 6.76 12.04
N VAL A 49 -2.08 6.64 13.35
CA VAL A 49 -3.10 6.93 14.37
C VAL A 49 -3.53 8.40 14.29
N GLY A 50 -4.84 8.62 14.19
CA GLY A 50 -5.41 9.97 14.11
C GLY A 50 -5.35 10.61 12.74
N GLU A 51 -4.92 9.86 11.72
CA GLU A 51 -4.78 10.37 10.36
C GLU A 51 -5.59 9.51 9.39
N ILE A 52 -5.74 9.98 8.16
CA ILE A 52 -6.48 9.28 7.10
C ILE A 52 -5.53 8.57 6.13
N ASN A 53 -4.31 8.35 6.53
CA ASN A 53 -3.25 7.78 5.71
C ASN A 53 -2.47 6.74 6.50
N GLY A 54 -1.64 6.01 5.81
CA GLY A 54 -0.83 4.97 6.40
C GLY A 54 0.16 4.42 5.39
N TYR A 55 0.64 3.22 5.66
CA TYR A 55 1.64 2.56 4.82
C TYR A 55 1.26 1.11 4.56
N ALA A 56 1.91 0.54 3.57
CA ALA A 56 1.94 -0.90 3.35
C ALA A 56 3.28 -1.28 2.74
N ILE A 57 3.69 -2.51 2.95
CA ILE A 57 4.81 -3.11 2.25
C ILE A 57 4.23 -4.15 1.32
N ASP A 58 4.34 -3.92 0.02
CA ASP A 58 3.84 -4.84 -0.99
C ASP A 58 5.00 -5.50 -1.73
N GLU A 59 4.85 -6.78 -2.03
CA GLU A 59 5.83 -7.54 -2.81
C GLU A 59 5.16 -8.13 -4.04
N GLY A 60 5.83 -8.02 -5.16
CA GLY A 60 5.35 -8.57 -6.41
C GLY A 60 5.98 -7.87 -7.59
N THR A 61 5.50 -8.18 -8.78
CA THR A 61 5.85 -7.45 -9.97
C THR A 61 5.15 -6.10 -9.98
N GLU A 62 5.63 -5.18 -10.78
CA GLU A 62 5.00 -3.87 -10.93
C GLU A 62 3.55 -4.01 -11.39
N LEU A 63 3.27 -4.98 -12.26
CA LEU A 63 1.92 -5.24 -12.74
C LEU A 63 1.00 -5.75 -11.62
N GLU A 64 1.50 -6.68 -10.82
CA GLU A 64 0.74 -7.22 -9.69
C GLU A 64 0.39 -6.13 -8.68
N ILE A 65 1.38 -5.33 -8.31
CA ILE A 65 1.20 -4.24 -7.35
C ILE A 65 0.26 -3.18 -7.92
N GLY A 66 0.45 -2.79 -9.18
CA GLY A 66 -0.41 -1.83 -9.85
C GLY A 66 -1.87 -2.28 -9.89
N ASN A 67 -2.10 -3.54 -10.26
CA ASN A 67 -3.46 -4.10 -10.29
C ASN A 67 -4.10 -4.11 -8.91
N THR A 68 -3.33 -4.45 -7.88
CA THR A 68 -3.82 -4.47 -6.50
C THR A 68 -4.25 -3.08 -6.05
N LEU A 69 -3.41 -2.06 -6.31
CA LEU A 69 -3.70 -0.71 -5.87
C LEU A 69 -4.86 -0.07 -6.63
N MET A 70 -5.01 -0.39 -7.91
CA MET A 70 -6.11 0.15 -8.72
C MET A 70 -7.49 -0.26 -8.23
N GLN A 71 -7.59 -1.36 -7.47
CA GLN A 71 -8.87 -1.80 -6.89
C GLN A 71 -9.44 -0.79 -5.89
N TYR A 72 -8.60 0.07 -5.34
CA TYR A 72 -9.01 1.04 -4.32
C TYR A 72 -9.46 2.39 -4.90
N ALA A 73 -9.26 2.60 -6.21
CA ALA A 73 -9.70 3.84 -6.84
C ALA A 73 -11.23 3.91 -6.88
N PRO A 74 -11.83 5.08 -6.73
CA PRO A 74 -11.21 6.38 -6.49
C PRO A 74 -11.05 6.76 -5.00
N TYR A 75 -11.24 5.82 -4.10
CA TYR A 75 -11.35 6.11 -2.66
C TYR A 75 -10.00 6.32 -1.98
N VAL A 76 -8.94 5.72 -2.52
CA VAL A 76 -7.61 5.78 -1.91
C VAL A 76 -6.59 6.21 -2.95
N ARG A 77 -5.71 7.11 -2.55
CA ARG A 77 -4.57 7.56 -3.35
C ARG A 77 -3.30 6.92 -2.82
N PHE A 78 -2.35 6.69 -3.72
CA PHE A 78 -1.11 6.01 -3.37
C PHE A 78 0.11 6.76 -3.88
N LYS A 79 1.19 6.65 -3.09
CA LYS A 79 2.55 6.93 -3.54
C LYS A 79 3.35 5.67 -3.30
N THR A 80 4.07 5.19 -4.30
CA THR A 80 4.84 3.95 -4.18
C THR A 80 6.31 4.23 -4.40
N HIS A 81 7.14 3.57 -3.58
CA HIS A 81 8.58 3.69 -3.65
C HIS A 81 9.19 2.29 -3.71
N PRO A 82 9.88 1.92 -4.80
CA PRO A 82 10.62 0.67 -4.82
C PRO A 82 11.67 0.66 -3.71
N ILE A 83 11.85 -0.48 -3.07
CA ILE A 83 12.80 -0.64 -1.98
C ILE A 83 13.92 -1.57 -2.41
N ALA A 84 15.17 -1.13 -2.25
CA ALA A 84 16.32 -1.99 -2.43
C ALA A 84 16.62 -2.68 -1.09
N SER A 85 16.87 -3.98 -1.14
CA SER A 85 17.26 -4.75 0.04
C SER A 85 18.71 -4.42 0.44
N VAL A 86 19.11 -4.88 1.63
CA VAL A 86 20.50 -4.76 2.07
C VAL A 86 21.46 -5.36 1.03
N ALA A 87 21.12 -6.54 0.50
CA ALA A 87 21.93 -7.20 -0.52
C ALA A 87 22.03 -6.38 -1.79
N GLN A 88 20.92 -5.82 -2.25
CA GLN A 88 20.90 -4.98 -3.45
C GLN A 88 21.70 -3.69 -3.26
N VAL A 89 21.59 -3.07 -2.09
CA VAL A 89 22.41 -1.89 -1.76
C VAL A 89 23.88 -2.26 -1.74
N GLY A 90 24.22 -3.44 -1.20
CA GLY A 90 25.58 -3.95 -1.22
C GLY A 90 26.13 -4.09 -2.64
N ASP A 91 25.31 -4.58 -3.56
CA ASP A 91 25.69 -4.71 -4.97
C ASP A 91 25.88 -3.34 -5.64
N ILE A 92 25.02 -2.37 -5.32
CA ILE A 92 25.18 -1.00 -5.81
C ILE A 92 26.49 -0.40 -5.34
N ILE A 93 26.83 -0.59 -4.06
CA ILE A 93 28.07 -0.08 -3.49
C ILE A 93 29.28 -0.72 -4.15
N LYS A 94 29.26 -2.04 -4.36
CA LYS A 94 30.34 -2.74 -5.06
C LYS A 94 30.58 -2.17 -6.45
N LYS A 95 29.51 -1.90 -7.18
CA LYS A 95 29.61 -1.34 -8.53
C LYS A 95 30.20 0.06 -8.54
N MET A 96 29.90 0.83 -7.48
CA MET A 96 30.46 2.18 -7.34
C MET A 96 31.94 2.16 -6.96
N SER A 97 32.36 1.15 -6.23
CA SER A 97 33.75 1.06 -5.73
C SER A 97 34.74 0.44 -6.68
N GLY A 98 34.27 -0.09 -7.74
CA GLY A 98 35.19 -0.68 -8.65
C GLY A 98 34.65 -1.53 -9.68
#